data_1bab8d9e36bc4bd04af37b41b5066eef
#
_entry.id   1bab8d9e36bc4bd04af37b41b5066eef
#
_cell.length_a   1.000
_cell.length_b   1.000
_cell.length_c   1.000
_cell.angle_alpha   90.00
_cell.angle_beta   90.00
_cell.angle_gamma   90.00
#
_symmetry.space_group_name_H-M   'P 1'
#
loop_
_entity.id
_entity.type
_entity.pdbx_description
1 polymer ?
#
loop_
_entity_poly.entity_id
_entity_poly.type
_entity_poly.pdbx_seq_one_letter_code
_entity_poly.pdbx_strand_id
1 'polypeptide(L)'
;MFDRFIEFFGELTPQELAISTLAGHVTYSEFDANIDRFVAALSEHDPPRPGLVAVCVADRYVHWLALAALARLGVTSCSYLAMQRRQAEPMFAPGLVITDEPEQPDDDARPRLVRVTPAWLAEVEARPAAKRPRPKIDPDGLARIMTSSGTTGTPKKFGMTWQCVENRIMHAATIGMMKGARSLSLIGPEFYPYPAAFLDWGRGATVLFGSNDPVELASSLTRLRPSLMALAPIQLRAVLDGLPKGFRALPDLTLGVAGSHTPRALRDETRKRLAPNLLIVYMATEAGLMAVSPDTGQDDADVGLPSPWVELEIVDDAGERVAPGALGAVRLRGPDITAGYIDDPEANARFFRDGWFYPGDVGSLSAEGRLRIEGRLDEVMNFGGAKFMPHVIEAAVLACPGVRDAGLFTLPDASGFDMPWIAVVRDETLVEKDIAEALMIPGLPPVHVVWIDAIPRSGLGKVQRDQLQAAAREHGHGSPAG
;
A
#
# COMPACT_ATOMS: atom_id res chain seq x y z
N MET A 1 -16.98 5.69 -15.48
CA MET A 1 -15.59 5.41 -15.81
C MET A 1 -14.73 6.48 -15.16
N PHE A 2 -13.78 6.04 -14.39
CA PHE A 2 -12.95 6.90 -13.54
C PHE A 2 -12.06 7.90 -14.31
N ASP A 3 -11.71 7.63 -15.57
CA ASP A 3 -11.01 8.56 -16.45
C ASP A 3 -11.86 9.79 -16.86
N ARG A 4 -13.19 9.74 -16.66
CA ARG A 4 -14.08 10.88 -16.91
C ARG A 4 -13.79 12.08 -16.03
N PHE A 5 -13.20 11.89 -14.85
CA PHE A 5 -12.79 13.01 -14.02
C PHE A 5 -11.66 13.81 -14.67
N ILE A 6 -10.72 13.13 -15.36
CA ILE A 6 -9.65 13.82 -16.09
C ILE A 6 -10.26 14.62 -17.25
N GLU A 7 -11.16 14.02 -18.03
CA GLU A 7 -11.89 14.73 -19.09
C GLU A 7 -12.69 15.92 -18.54
N PHE A 8 -13.43 15.71 -17.44
CA PHE A 8 -14.23 16.76 -16.79
C PHE A 8 -13.36 17.95 -16.36
N PHE A 9 -12.23 17.73 -15.69
CA PHE A 9 -11.33 18.80 -15.30
C PHE A 9 -10.57 19.37 -16.49
N GLY A 10 -10.31 18.59 -17.53
CA GLY A 10 -9.76 19.05 -18.81
C GLY A 10 -10.66 20.08 -19.51
N GLU A 11 -11.98 19.96 -19.33
CA GLU A 11 -12.96 20.93 -19.84
C GLU A 11 -13.21 22.09 -18.86
N LEU A 12 -13.37 21.77 -17.56
CA LEU A 12 -13.76 22.73 -16.54
C LEU A 12 -12.60 23.66 -16.13
N THR A 13 -11.41 23.09 -15.96
CA THR A 13 -10.20 23.80 -15.49
C THR A 13 -8.98 23.41 -16.34
N PRO A 14 -9.01 23.70 -17.67
CA PRO A 14 -8.04 23.18 -18.64
C PRO A 14 -6.59 23.53 -18.33
N GLN A 15 -6.34 24.66 -17.66
CA GLN A 15 -5.00 25.14 -17.35
C GLN A 15 -4.48 24.71 -15.95
N GLU A 16 -5.34 24.09 -15.14
CA GLU A 16 -4.90 23.54 -13.85
C GLU A 16 -3.98 22.33 -14.08
N LEU A 17 -3.02 22.16 -13.19
CA LEU A 17 -2.04 21.10 -13.31
C LEU A 17 -2.62 19.74 -12.87
N ALA A 18 -2.64 18.79 -13.76
CA ALA A 18 -2.94 17.39 -13.44
C ALA A 18 -1.71 16.67 -12.88
N ILE A 19 -0.53 16.99 -13.44
CA ILE A 19 0.74 16.35 -13.07
C ILE A 19 1.82 17.41 -12.95
N SER A 20 2.70 17.25 -11.96
CA SER A 20 3.87 18.09 -11.79
C SER A 20 5.08 17.22 -11.41
N THR A 21 6.19 17.46 -12.10
CA THR A 21 7.49 16.83 -11.86
C THR A 21 8.55 17.89 -11.59
N LEU A 22 9.77 17.48 -11.29
CA LEU A 22 10.90 18.42 -11.22
C LEU A 22 11.33 18.96 -12.60
N ALA A 23 10.97 18.25 -13.67
CA ALA A 23 11.37 18.56 -15.05
C ALA A 23 10.30 19.35 -15.83
N GLY A 24 9.02 19.26 -15.43
CA GLY A 24 7.93 19.90 -16.15
C GLY A 24 6.57 19.61 -15.54
N HIS A 25 5.55 20.15 -16.19
CA HIS A 25 4.16 20.06 -15.76
C HIS A 25 3.28 19.62 -16.92
N VAL A 26 2.13 19.02 -16.59
CA VAL A 26 1.08 18.63 -17.55
C VAL A 26 -0.24 19.16 -16.98
N THR A 27 -0.95 19.95 -17.78
CA THR A 27 -2.29 20.45 -17.44
C THR A 27 -3.34 19.35 -17.59
N TYR A 28 -4.54 19.53 -17.04
CA TYR A 28 -5.65 18.60 -17.23
C TYR A 28 -6.04 18.48 -18.72
N SER A 29 -6.04 19.59 -19.47
CA SER A 29 -6.34 19.56 -20.90
C SER A 29 -5.29 18.79 -21.71
N GLU A 30 -4.00 18.97 -21.42
CA GLU A 30 -2.91 18.23 -22.06
C GLU A 30 -2.97 16.74 -21.69
N PHE A 31 -3.27 16.43 -20.43
CA PHE A 31 -3.37 15.05 -19.96
C PHE A 31 -4.52 14.30 -20.65
N ASP A 32 -5.70 14.91 -20.74
CA ASP A 32 -6.85 14.35 -21.45
C ASP A 32 -6.55 14.13 -22.95
N ALA A 33 -5.92 15.12 -23.60
CA ALA A 33 -5.50 15.01 -25.00
C ALA A 33 -4.47 13.89 -25.22
N ASN A 34 -3.53 13.71 -24.28
CA ASN A 34 -2.53 12.64 -24.37
C ASN A 34 -3.17 11.26 -24.14
N ILE A 35 -4.19 11.15 -23.27
CA ILE A 35 -4.96 9.91 -23.13
C ILE A 35 -5.67 9.57 -24.45
N ASP A 36 -6.29 10.54 -25.15
CA ASP A 36 -6.93 10.30 -26.44
C ASP A 36 -5.93 9.82 -27.52
N ARG A 37 -4.71 10.35 -27.53
CA ARG A 37 -3.63 9.87 -28.41
C ARG A 37 -3.25 8.42 -28.12
N PHE A 38 -3.12 8.09 -26.82
CA PHE A 38 -2.87 6.71 -26.38
C PHE A 38 -4.02 5.77 -26.73
N VAL A 39 -5.27 6.20 -26.57
CA VAL A 39 -6.46 5.44 -27.02
C VAL A 39 -6.38 5.13 -28.52
N ALA A 40 -6.00 6.12 -29.33
CA ALA A 40 -5.83 5.93 -30.77
C ALA A 40 -4.76 4.89 -31.09
N ALA A 41 -3.58 5.02 -30.47
CA ALA A 41 -2.46 4.12 -30.67
C ALA A 41 -2.77 2.69 -30.20
N LEU A 42 -3.29 2.53 -28.99
CA LEU A 42 -3.58 1.20 -28.43
C LEU A 42 -4.72 0.49 -29.16
N SER A 43 -5.68 1.23 -29.74
CA SER A 43 -6.76 0.64 -30.54
C SER A 43 -6.25 -0.11 -31.78
N GLU A 44 -5.12 0.28 -32.36
CA GLU A 44 -4.50 -0.39 -33.51
C GLU A 44 -3.95 -1.78 -33.17
N HIS A 45 -3.69 -2.03 -31.90
CA HIS A 45 -3.23 -3.32 -31.42
C HIS A 45 -4.37 -4.26 -31.02
N ASP A 46 -5.63 -3.89 -31.25
CA ASP A 46 -6.82 -4.67 -30.93
C ASP A 46 -6.73 -5.34 -29.54
N PRO A 47 -6.77 -4.56 -28.45
CA PRO A 47 -6.68 -5.11 -27.11
C PRO A 47 -7.85 -6.07 -26.83
N PRO A 48 -7.59 -7.23 -26.20
CA PRO A 48 -8.56 -8.29 -26.05
C PRO A 48 -9.81 -7.83 -25.24
N ARG A 49 -11.01 -8.21 -25.71
CA ARG A 49 -12.31 -7.94 -25.06
C ARG A 49 -13.29 -9.11 -25.26
N PRO A 50 -13.62 -9.93 -24.26
CA PRO A 50 -13.04 -9.90 -22.91
C PRO A 50 -11.58 -10.34 -22.91
N GLY A 51 -10.79 -9.81 -21.97
CA GLY A 51 -9.38 -10.18 -21.80
C GLY A 51 -8.63 -9.18 -20.95
N LEU A 52 -7.39 -9.51 -20.67
CA LEU A 52 -6.52 -8.75 -19.77
C LEU A 52 -5.36 -8.13 -20.55
N VAL A 53 -5.11 -6.85 -20.31
CA VAL A 53 -3.92 -6.14 -20.77
C VAL A 53 -3.04 -5.78 -19.58
N ALA A 54 -1.77 -6.16 -19.64
CA ALA A 54 -0.80 -5.78 -18.63
C ALA A 54 -0.05 -4.51 -19.02
N VAL A 55 0.27 -3.67 -18.05
CA VAL A 55 1.13 -2.51 -18.19
C VAL A 55 2.40 -2.74 -17.37
N CYS A 56 3.53 -2.86 -18.08
CA CYS A 56 4.86 -3.07 -17.53
C CYS A 56 5.79 -1.97 -18.06
N VAL A 57 5.55 -0.74 -17.61
CA VAL A 57 6.25 0.47 -18.06
C VAL A 57 6.84 1.18 -16.86
N ALA A 58 8.13 1.48 -16.87
CA ALA A 58 8.85 2.11 -15.77
C ALA A 58 8.55 3.61 -15.65
N ASP A 59 8.40 4.30 -16.81
CA ASP A 59 8.01 5.70 -16.78
C ASP A 59 6.60 5.87 -16.22
N ARG A 60 6.49 6.56 -15.10
CA ARG A 60 5.23 6.75 -14.38
C ARG A 60 4.17 7.46 -15.21
N TYR A 61 4.54 8.47 -15.96
CA TYR A 61 3.58 9.21 -16.76
C TYR A 61 2.99 8.35 -17.87
N VAL A 62 3.85 7.65 -18.59
CA VAL A 62 3.45 6.73 -19.67
C VAL A 62 2.62 5.57 -19.13
N HIS A 63 2.98 5.05 -17.96
CA HIS A 63 2.20 4.02 -17.26
C HIS A 63 0.75 4.49 -16.99
N TRP A 64 0.59 5.71 -16.47
CA TRP A 64 -0.72 6.29 -16.21
C TRP A 64 -1.52 6.59 -17.47
N LEU A 65 -0.85 7.06 -18.54
CA LEU A 65 -1.49 7.25 -19.85
C LEU A 65 -2.02 5.92 -20.39
N ALA A 66 -1.24 4.85 -20.29
CA ALA A 66 -1.67 3.52 -20.73
C ALA A 66 -2.87 3.02 -19.93
N LEU A 67 -2.85 3.13 -18.58
CA LEU A 67 -3.97 2.72 -17.74
C LEU A 67 -5.23 3.53 -18.01
N ALA A 68 -5.12 4.85 -18.16
CA ALA A 68 -6.25 5.72 -18.46
C ALA A 68 -6.84 5.43 -19.85
N ALA A 69 -5.97 5.17 -20.85
CA ALA A 69 -6.40 4.81 -22.18
C ALA A 69 -7.11 3.45 -22.21
N LEU A 70 -6.58 2.43 -21.52
CA LEU A 70 -7.25 1.12 -21.37
C LEU A 70 -8.61 1.27 -20.69
N ALA A 71 -8.70 2.09 -19.65
CA ALA A 71 -9.97 2.40 -19.01
C ALA A 71 -10.97 3.05 -19.99
N ARG A 72 -10.52 4.04 -20.79
CA ARG A 72 -11.35 4.70 -21.81
C ARG A 72 -11.81 3.74 -22.90
N LEU A 73 -11.01 2.71 -23.18
CA LEU A 73 -11.32 1.62 -24.08
C LEU A 73 -12.23 0.53 -23.46
N GLY A 74 -12.47 0.58 -22.13
CA GLY A 74 -13.24 -0.44 -21.43
C GLY A 74 -12.52 -1.78 -21.31
N VAL A 75 -11.19 -1.76 -21.22
CA VAL A 75 -10.33 -2.95 -21.18
C VAL A 75 -9.88 -3.21 -19.75
N THR A 76 -10.01 -4.46 -19.31
CA THR A 76 -9.47 -4.91 -18.02
C THR A 76 -7.95 -4.84 -18.02
N SER A 77 -7.36 -4.27 -16.98
CA SER A 77 -5.91 -4.09 -16.89
C SER A 77 -5.30 -4.68 -15.62
N CYS A 78 -4.00 -4.97 -15.67
CA CYS A 78 -3.14 -5.20 -14.51
C CYS A 78 -1.82 -4.46 -14.66
N SER A 79 -1.03 -4.39 -13.61
CA SER A 79 0.32 -3.79 -13.65
C SER A 79 1.31 -4.67 -12.91
N TYR A 80 2.56 -4.67 -13.38
CA TYR A 80 3.71 -5.26 -12.67
C TYR A 80 5.00 -4.56 -13.11
N LEU A 81 6.05 -4.70 -12.31
CA LEU A 81 7.38 -4.19 -12.66
C LEU A 81 8.14 -5.21 -13.52
N ALA A 82 9.07 -4.74 -14.35
CA ALA A 82 9.91 -5.58 -15.21
C ALA A 82 10.60 -6.72 -14.43
N MET A 83 11.09 -6.45 -13.21
CA MET A 83 11.69 -7.45 -12.33
C MET A 83 10.73 -8.55 -11.88
N GLN A 84 9.42 -8.31 -11.90
CA GLN A 84 8.36 -9.25 -11.51
C GLN A 84 7.85 -10.08 -12.70
N ARG A 85 8.24 -9.77 -13.92
CA ARG A 85 7.73 -10.34 -15.17
C ARG A 85 7.58 -11.87 -15.14
N ARG A 86 8.64 -12.58 -14.74
CA ARG A 86 8.67 -14.05 -14.74
C ARG A 86 7.62 -14.68 -13.84
N GLN A 87 7.22 -14.00 -12.78
CA GLN A 87 6.18 -14.43 -11.86
C GLN A 87 4.80 -13.89 -12.29
N ALA A 88 4.75 -12.65 -12.72
CA ALA A 88 3.51 -11.93 -13.02
C ALA A 88 2.84 -12.43 -14.31
N GLU A 89 3.57 -12.61 -15.42
CA GLU A 89 2.98 -13.03 -16.69
C GLU A 89 2.28 -14.40 -16.60
N PRO A 90 2.87 -15.46 -16.04
CA PRO A 90 2.13 -16.72 -15.83
C PRO A 90 0.95 -16.59 -14.88
N MET A 91 1.06 -15.76 -13.85
CA MET A 91 0.02 -15.58 -12.85
C MET A 91 -1.18 -14.80 -13.41
N PHE A 92 -0.95 -13.73 -14.16
CA PHE A 92 -2.00 -12.90 -14.74
C PHE A 92 -2.51 -13.42 -16.08
N ALA A 93 -1.67 -14.11 -16.86
CA ALA A 93 -1.93 -14.58 -18.21
C ALA A 93 -2.53 -13.49 -19.14
N PRO A 94 -1.89 -12.31 -19.29
CA PRO A 94 -2.42 -11.24 -20.12
C PRO A 94 -2.39 -11.62 -21.59
N GLY A 95 -3.40 -11.18 -22.36
CA GLY A 95 -3.43 -11.37 -23.82
C GLY A 95 -2.58 -10.34 -24.58
N LEU A 96 -2.21 -9.23 -23.93
CA LEU A 96 -1.40 -8.15 -24.47
C LEU A 96 -0.60 -7.51 -23.32
N VAL A 97 0.66 -7.17 -23.57
CA VAL A 97 1.52 -6.44 -22.63
C VAL A 97 2.02 -5.15 -23.28
N ILE A 98 1.83 -4.03 -22.60
CA ILE A 98 2.41 -2.74 -22.94
C ILE A 98 3.69 -2.61 -22.11
N THR A 99 4.86 -2.49 -22.75
CA THR A 99 6.15 -2.52 -22.06
C THR A 99 7.19 -1.59 -22.68
N ASP A 100 8.04 -1.00 -21.85
CA ASP A 100 9.24 -0.27 -22.25
C ASP A 100 10.53 -1.11 -22.10
N GLU A 101 10.40 -2.41 -21.75
CA GLU A 101 11.54 -3.32 -21.74
C GLU A 101 12.18 -3.43 -23.13
N PRO A 102 13.51 -3.54 -23.19
CA PRO A 102 14.20 -3.83 -24.44
C PRO A 102 13.79 -5.22 -24.96
N GLU A 103 14.06 -5.49 -26.24
CA GLU A 103 13.84 -6.80 -26.85
C GLU A 103 14.57 -7.90 -26.09
N GLN A 104 13.88 -9.00 -25.83
CA GLN A 104 14.39 -10.14 -25.05
C GLN A 104 14.37 -11.41 -25.91
N PRO A 105 15.31 -12.36 -25.70
CA PRO A 105 15.36 -13.61 -26.44
C PRO A 105 14.11 -14.50 -26.30
N ASP A 106 13.32 -14.32 -25.24
CA ASP A 106 12.11 -15.08 -24.93
C ASP A 106 10.81 -14.39 -25.35
N ASP A 107 10.90 -13.27 -26.10
CA ASP A 107 9.72 -12.50 -26.50
C ASP A 107 8.73 -13.28 -27.37
N ASP A 108 9.19 -14.22 -28.17
CA ASP A 108 8.31 -15.09 -28.99
C ASP A 108 7.43 -16.00 -28.12
N ALA A 109 7.83 -16.29 -26.89
CA ALA A 109 7.06 -17.09 -25.92
C ALA A 109 6.12 -16.24 -25.06
N ARG A 110 6.18 -14.91 -25.19
CA ARG A 110 5.36 -13.96 -24.43
C ARG A 110 4.00 -13.72 -25.09
N PRO A 111 3.04 -13.12 -24.33
CA PRO A 111 1.87 -12.49 -24.93
C PRO A 111 2.24 -11.46 -26.01
N ARG A 112 1.27 -11.06 -26.84
CA ARG A 112 1.48 -9.96 -27.79
C ARG A 112 2.03 -8.73 -27.08
N LEU A 113 3.03 -8.05 -27.68
CA LEU A 113 3.69 -6.91 -27.05
C LEU A 113 3.38 -5.60 -27.81
N VAL A 114 3.13 -4.54 -27.05
CA VAL A 114 3.21 -3.15 -27.51
C VAL A 114 4.46 -2.55 -26.88
N ARG A 115 5.47 -2.31 -27.72
CA ARG A 115 6.74 -1.74 -27.23
C ARG A 115 6.67 -0.22 -27.20
N VAL A 116 6.78 0.31 -26.01
CA VAL A 116 6.86 1.74 -25.76
C VAL A 116 8.32 2.18 -25.93
N THR A 117 8.68 2.54 -27.16
CA THR A 117 10.00 3.10 -27.48
C THR A 117 9.91 4.62 -27.61
N PRO A 118 11.04 5.37 -27.55
CA PRO A 118 11.03 6.80 -27.85
C PRO A 118 10.44 7.14 -29.22
N ALA A 119 10.68 6.29 -30.23
CA ALA A 119 10.09 6.47 -31.57
C ALA A 119 8.57 6.28 -31.54
N TRP A 120 8.08 5.23 -30.89
CA TRP A 120 6.64 5.00 -30.73
C TRP A 120 5.97 6.15 -29.96
N LEU A 121 6.58 6.65 -28.90
CA LEU A 121 6.05 7.80 -28.15
C LEU A 121 5.97 9.05 -29.04
N ALA A 122 6.99 9.33 -29.86
CA ALA A 122 6.97 10.45 -30.79
C ALA A 122 5.86 10.31 -31.85
N GLU A 123 5.63 9.10 -32.37
CA GLU A 123 4.51 8.81 -33.25
C GLU A 123 3.16 9.03 -32.58
N VAL A 124 3.01 8.59 -31.32
CA VAL A 124 1.77 8.79 -30.55
C VAL A 124 1.54 10.28 -30.29
N GLU A 125 2.57 11.01 -29.91
CA GLU A 125 2.50 12.46 -29.65
C GLU A 125 2.10 13.27 -30.89
N ALA A 126 2.57 12.85 -32.08
CA ALA A 126 2.20 13.47 -33.33
C ALA A 126 0.75 13.21 -33.78
N ARG A 127 0.04 12.27 -33.16
CA ARG A 127 -1.36 11.96 -33.50
C ARG A 127 -2.29 13.10 -33.06
N PRO A 128 -3.39 13.33 -33.83
CA PRO A 128 -4.43 14.24 -33.38
C PRO A 128 -5.11 13.66 -32.11
N ALA A 129 -5.34 14.51 -31.11
CA ALA A 129 -6.16 14.16 -29.95
C ALA A 129 -7.64 14.22 -30.39
N ALA A 130 -8.19 13.09 -30.76
CA ALA A 130 -9.58 12.97 -31.21
C ALA A 130 -10.37 12.07 -30.25
N LYS A 131 -11.42 12.64 -29.65
CA LYS A 131 -12.33 11.85 -28.81
C LYS A 131 -13.01 10.75 -29.60
N ARG A 132 -12.98 9.55 -29.06
CA ARG A 132 -13.67 8.38 -29.64
C ARG A 132 -14.91 8.02 -28.81
N PRO A 133 -15.96 7.44 -29.43
CA PRO A 133 -17.08 6.91 -28.69
C PRO A 133 -16.63 5.90 -27.65
N ARG A 134 -17.09 6.06 -26.43
CA ARG A 134 -16.80 5.13 -25.33
C ARG A 134 -17.64 3.87 -25.47
N PRO A 135 -17.08 2.69 -25.22
CA PRO A 135 -17.85 1.46 -25.19
C PRO A 135 -18.87 1.51 -24.04
N LYS A 136 -19.97 0.76 -24.19
CA LYS A 136 -20.85 0.46 -23.06
C LYS A 136 -20.13 -0.51 -22.14
N ILE A 137 -19.99 -0.13 -20.88
CA ILE A 137 -19.32 -0.94 -19.87
C ILE A 137 -20.35 -1.55 -18.95
N ASP A 138 -20.17 -2.83 -18.64
CA ASP A 138 -20.88 -3.51 -17.57
C ASP A 138 -20.25 -3.06 -16.23
N PRO A 139 -21.02 -2.43 -15.32
CA PRO A 139 -20.50 -2.00 -14.01
C PRO A 139 -19.89 -3.13 -13.18
N ASP A 140 -20.44 -4.36 -13.34
CA ASP A 140 -20.00 -5.56 -12.62
C ASP A 140 -18.84 -6.28 -13.32
N GLY A 141 -18.50 -5.86 -14.56
CA GLY A 141 -17.33 -6.35 -15.28
C GLY A 141 -16.02 -5.91 -14.61
N LEU A 142 -14.96 -6.68 -14.83
CA LEU A 142 -13.65 -6.39 -14.26
C LEU A 142 -13.02 -5.16 -14.93
N ALA A 143 -12.64 -4.18 -14.12
CA ALA A 143 -11.83 -3.03 -14.52
C ALA A 143 -10.33 -3.31 -14.36
N ARG A 144 -9.98 -3.99 -13.26
CA ARG A 144 -8.59 -4.22 -12.91
C ARG A 144 -8.41 -5.52 -12.15
N ILE A 145 -7.29 -6.23 -12.43
CA ILE A 145 -6.83 -7.36 -11.63
C ILE A 145 -5.55 -6.94 -10.90
N MET A 146 -5.49 -7.23 -9.62
CA MET A 146 -4.39 -6.87 -8.74
C MET A 146 -3.96 -8.06 -7.89
N THR A 147 -2.85 -7.90 -7.19
CA THR A 147 -2.39 -8.85 -6.18
C THR A 147 -2.34 -8.21 -4.81
N SER A 148 -2.66 -8.99 -3.79
CA SER A 148 -2.33 -8.66 -2.41
C SER A 148 -1.05 -9.37 -2.01
N SER A 149 -0.26 -8.74 -1.14
CA SER A 149 0.94 -9.34 -0.54
C SER A 149 0.53 -10.36 0.53
N GLY A 150 0.01 -11.53 0.14
CA GLY A 150 -0.46 -12.52 1.10
C GLY A 150 0.54 -12.75 2.25
N THR A 151 0.05 -12.85 3.48
CA THR A 151 0.86 -13.17 4.68
C THR A 151 1.55 -14.54 4.57
N THR A 152 1.10 -15.39 3.66
CA THR A 152 1.65 -16.71 3.34
C THR A 152 2.76 -16.69 2.29
N GLY A 153 3.23 -15.52 1.86
CA GLY A 153 4.31 -15.36 0.88
C GLY A 153 3.90 -15.50 -0.59
N THR A 154 2.77 -16.12 -0.91
CA THR A 154 2.26 -16.20 -2.29
C THR A 154 1.26 -15.07 -2.53
N PRO A 155 1.48 -14.18 -3.53
CA PRO A 155 0.53 -13.14 -3.86
C PRO A 155 -0.82 -13.72 -4.31
N LYS A 156 -1.92 -13.18 -3.79
CA LYS A 156 -3.28 -13.59 -4.15
C LYS A 156 -3.86 -12.62 -5.18
N LYS A 157 -4.43 -13.13 -6.27
CA LYS A 157 -5.12 -12.31 -7.28
C LYS A 157 -6.52 -11.95 -6.82
N PHE A 158 -6.93 -10.71 -7.04
CA PHE A 158 -8.32 -10.30 -6.89
C PHE A 158 -8.70 -9.31 -8.00
N GLY A 159 -10.00 -9.28 -8.31
CA GLY A 159 -10.55 -8.40 -9.32
C GLY A 159 -11.33 -7.24 -8.70
N MET A 160 -11.19 -6.06 -9.29
CA MET A 160 -12.06 -4.92 -9.00
C MET A 160 -12.97 -4.66 -10.18
N THR A 161 -14.27 -4.58 -9.93
CA THR A 161 -15.26 -4.20 -10.93
C THR A 161 -15.17 -2.70 -11.24
N TRP A 162 -15.73 -2.29 -12.37
CA TRP A 162 -15.84 -0.88 -12.72
C TRP A 162 -16.58 -0.09 -11.65
N GLN A 163 -17.65 -0.67 -11.09
CA GLN A 163 -18.41 -0.04 -10.00
C GLN A 163 -17.57 0.11 -8.73
N CYS A 164 -16.83 -0.92 -8.34
CA CYS A 164 -15.94 -0.86 -7.18
C CYS A 164 -14.89 0.25 -7.31
N VAL A 165 -14.29 0.38 -8.49
CA VAL A 165 -13.32 1.45 -8.77
C VAL A 165 -13.95 2.83 -8.68
N GLU A 166 -15.13 3.04 -9.29
CA GLU A 166 -15.84 4.32 -9.24
C GLU A 166 -16.22 4.68 -7.80
N ASN A 167 -16.73 3.71 -7.02
CA ASN A 167 -17.04 3.93 -5.61
C ASN A 167 -15.81 4.41 -4.84
N ARG A 168 -14.66 3.74 -4.97
CA ARG A 168 -13.41 4.11 -4.29
C ARG A 168 -12.97 5.54 -4.63
N ILE A 169 -13.07 5.95 -5.90
CA ILE A 169 -12.74 7.31 -6.32
C ILE A 169 -13.69 8.32 -5.69
N MET A 170 -15.00 8.08 -5.77
CA MET A 170 -16.01 8.97 -5.20
C MET A 170 -15.85 9.11 -3.69
N HIS A 171 -15.65 8.00 -2.98
CA HIS A 171 -15.46 7.99 -1.53
C HIS A 171 -14.18 8.72 -1.12
N ALA A 172 -13.06 8.46 -1.81
CA ALA A 172 -11.80 9.17 -1.53
C ALA A 172 -11.92 10.67 -1.79
N ALA A 173 -12.65 11.07 -2.84
CA ALA A 173 -12.93 12.48 -3.13
C ALA A 173 -13.73 13.17 -2.01
N THR A 174 -14.60 12.45 -1.29
CA THR A 174 -15.38 13.03 -0.17
C THR A 174 -14.56 13.22 1.10
N ILE A 175 -13.59 12.34 1.38
CA ILE A 175 -12.75 12.44 2.60
C ILE A 175 -11.66 13.50 2.45
N GLY A 176 -11.12 13.65 1.27
CA GLY A 176 -9.92 14.48 1.05
C GLY A 176 -10.19 15.77 0.29
N MET A 177 -11.34 16.43 0.44
CA MET A 177 -11.74 17.64 -0.31
C MET A 177 -10.82 18.85 -0.05
N MET A 178 -9.57 18.73 -0.46
CA MET A 178 -8.65 19.85 -0.58
C MET A 178 -8.54 20.22 -2.07
N LYS A 179 -9.39 21.13 -2.54
CA LYS A 179 -9.27 21.71 -3.87
C LYS A 179 -7.86 22.30 -4.03
N GLY A 180 -7.20 21.95 -5.14
CA GLY A 180 -5.82 22.38 -5.39
C GLY A 180 -4.76 21.60 -4.59
N ALA A 181 -5.12 20.45 -4.02
CA ALA A 181 -4.14 19.58 -3.36
C ALA A 181 -3.01 19.19 -4.32
N ARG A 182 -1.80 19.17 -3.79
CA ARG A 182 -0.60 18.67 -4.45
C ARG A 182 -0.23 17.35 -3.81
N SER A 183 -0.61 16.24 -4.46
CA SER A 183 -0.54 14.91 -3.89
C SER A 183 0.70 14.16 -4.36
N LEU A 184 1.44 13.59 -3.43
CA LEU A 184 2.62 12.77 -3.68
C LEU A 184 2.40 11.39 -3.07
N SER A 185 2.48 10.33 -3.88
CA SER A 185 2.45 8.95 -3.38
C SER A 185 3.77 8.26 -3.69
N LEU A 186 4.34 7.61 -2.69
CA LEU A 186 5.47 6.68 -2.85
C LEU A 186 5.01 5.26 -3.17
N ILE A 187 3.70 5.02 -3.14
CA ILE A 187 3.10 3.73 -3.50
C ILE A 187 2.90 3.73 -5.02
N GLY A 188 3.58 2.82 -5.70
CA GLY A 188 3.51 2.69 -7.15
C GLY A 188 2.17 2.09 -7.64
N PRO A 189 1.88 2.23 -8.95
CA PRO A 189 0.62 1.75 -9.53
C PRO A 189 0.46 0.23 -9.49
N GLU A 190 1.54 -0.51 -9.29
CA GLU A 190 1.58 -1.96 -9.15
C GLU A 190 1.15 -2.46 -7.76
N PHE A 191 1.28 -1.62 -6.71
CA PHE A 191 1.02 -2.01 -5.33
C PHE A 191 -0.32 -1.50 -4.78
N TYR A 192 -1.00 -0.60 -5.48
CA TYR A 192 -2.19 0.03 -4.96
C TYR A 192 -3.47 -0.56 -5.52
N PRO A 193 -4.54 -0.71 -4.69
CA PRO A 193 -5.81 -1.34 -5.11
C PRO A 193 -6.59 -0.57 -6.18
N TYR A 194 -6.30 0.63 -6.41
CA TYR A 194 -6.44 1.36 -7.64
C TYR A 194 -5.52 2.53 -7.51
N PRO A 195 -4.93 2.90 -8.62
CA PRO A 195 -3.88 3.88 -8.57
C PRO A 195 -4.32 5.10 -7.76
N ALA A 196 -3.64 5.36 -6.65
CA ALA A 196 -3.92 6.51 -5.79
C ALA A 196 -4.04 7.82 -6.58
N ALA A 197 -3.30 7.93 -7.70
CA ALA A 197 -3.37 9.06 -8.60
C ALA A 197 -4.78 9.27 -9.20
N PHE A 198 -5.55 8.22 -9.51
CA PHE A 198 -6.93 8.42 -9.99
C PHE A 198 -7.85 8.94 -8.89
N LEU A 199 -7.59 8.58 -7.63
CA LEU A 199 -8.30 9.15 -6.49
C LEU A 199 -8.03 10.66 -6.39
N ASP A 200 -6.79 11.06 -6.64
CA ASP A 200 -6.38 12.46 -6.63
C ASP A 200 -6.92 13.24 -7.82
N TRP A 201 -6.84 12.70 -9.02
CA TRP A 201 -7.45 13.32 -10.21
C TRP A 201 -8.97 13.38 -10.12
N GLY A 202 -9.62 12.40 -9.45
CA GLY A 202 -11.06 12.41 -9.19
C GLY A 202 -11.55 13.63 -8.40
N ARG A 203 -10.66 14.30 -7.67
CA ARG A 203 -10.95 15.55 -6.91
C ARG A 203 -10.26 16.79 -7.48
N GLY A 204 -9.67 16.73 -8.67
CA GLY A 204 -9.00 17.86 -9.31
C GLY A 204 -7.65 18.22 -8.67
N ALA A 205 -6.98 17.27 -8.02
CA ALA A 205 -5.67 17.49 -7.42
C ALA A 205 -4.55 17.43 -8.47
N THR A 206 -3.41 18.06 -8.17
CA THR A 206 -2.16 17.88 -8.92
C THR A 206 -1.40 16.69 -8.37
N VAL A 207 -1.16 15.65 -9.17
CA VAL A 207 -0.31 14.52 -8.78
C VAL A 207 1.15 14.87 -9.01
N LEU A 208 1.97 14.67 -7.99
CA LEU A 208 3.40 14.94 -8.02
C LEU A 208 4.17 13.66 -8.30
N PHE A 209 5.04 13.68 -9.30
CA PHE A 209 5.99 12.62 -9.55
C PHE A 209 7.37 13.06 -9.06
N GLY A 210 7.80 12.47 -7.95
CA GLY A 210 9.14 12.60 -7.40
C GLY A 210 9.97 11.36 -7.65
N SER A 211 11.18 11.33 -7.10
CA SER A 211 12.00 10.12 -7.09
C SER A 211 11.34 9.00 -6.30
N ASN A 212 11.55 7.76 -6.72
CA ASN A 212 11.19 6.58 -5.94
C ASN A 212 12.19 6.31 -4.81
N ASP A 213 13.40 6.86 -4.92
CA ASP A 213 14.39 6.84 -3.85
C ASP A 213 13.98 7.82 -2.75
N PRO A 214 13.75 7.36 -1.50
CA PRO A 214 13.29 8.22 -0.41
C PRO A 214 14.29 9.32 -0.04
N VAL A 215 15.59 9.10 -0.22
CA VAL A 215 16.64 10.08 0.07
C VAL A 215 16.63 11.21 -0.96
N GLU A 216 16.56 10.85 -2.25
CA GLU A 216 16.41 11.85 -3.32
C GLU A 216 15.10 12.61 -3.19
N LEU A 217 14.01 11.90 -2.85
CA LEU A 217 12.72 12.53 -2.60
C LEU A 217 12.80 13.54 -1.46
N ALA A 218 13.41 13.19 -0.33
CA ALA A 218 13.56 14.06 0.83
C ALA A 218 14.24 15.38 0.44
N SER A 219 15.27 15.33 -0.42
CA SER A 219 15.97 16.52 -0.92
C SER A 219 15.10 17.41 -1.83
N SER A 220 14.10 16.85 -2.48
CA SER A 220 13.24 17.53 -3.45
C SER A 220 11.90 18.03 -2.87
N LEU A 221 11.54 17.67 -1.62
CA LEU A 221 10.25 18.02 -1.01
C LEU A 221 9.99 19.54 -0.99
N THR A 222 11.00 20.35 -0.71
CA THR A 222 10.86 21.82 -0.72
C THR A 222 10.56 22.41 -2.09
N ARG A 223 10.96 21.73 -3.17
CA ARG A 223 10.68 22.13 -4.57
C ARG A 223 9.32 21.61 -5.03
N LEU A 224 9.01 20.37 -4.71
CA LEU A 224 7.72 19.72 -5.06
C LEU A 224 6.56 20.33 -4.27
N ARG A 225 6.79 20.74 -3.01
CA ARG A 225 5.79 21.36 -2.12
C ARG A 225 4.48 20.56 -2.07
N PRO A 226 4.52 19.28 -1.66
CA PRO A 226 3.29 18.52 -1.48
C PRO A 226 2.45 19.11 -0.35
N SER A 227 1.12 19.08 -0.53
CA SER A 227 0.16 19.34 0.55
C SER A 227 -0.43 18.04 1.12
N LEU A 228 -0.32 16.95 0.36
CA LEU A 228 -0.70 15.62 0.79
C LEU A 228 0.40 14.63 0.37
N MET A 229 0.76 13.73 1.26
CA MET A 229 1.71 12.67 0.96
C MET A 229 1.23 11.34 1.55
N ALA A 230 1.27 10.27 0.77
CA ALA A 230 0.89 8.92 1.20
C ALA A 230 2.08 7.96 1.10
N LEU A 231 2.38 7.24 2.19
CA LEU A 231 3.52 6.35 2.27
C LEU A 231 3.36 5.29 3.38
N ALA A 232 4.17 4.24 3.29
CA ALA A 232 4.27 3.23 4.34
C ALA A 232 5.26 3.67 5.44
N PRO A 233 5.17 3.14 6.68
CA PRO A 233 6.08 3.49 7.78
C PRO A 233 7.56 3.33 7.45
N ILE A 234 7.93 2.29 6.71
CA ILE A 234 9.33 2.08 6.27
C ILE A 234 9.81 3.17 5.31
N GLN A 235 8.95 3.59 4.39
CA GLN A 235 9.25 4.70 3.48
C GLN A 235 9.35 6.02 4.24
N LEU A 236 8.48 6.22 5.24
CA LEU A 236 8.54 7.39 6.12
C LEU A 236 9.87 7.45 6.87
N ARG A 237 10.34 6.33 7.43
CA ARG A 237 11.66 6.25 8.07
C ARG A 237 12.76 6.66 7.11
N ALA A 238 12.79 6.09 5.92
CA ALA A 238 13.80 6.41 4.91
C ALA A 238 13.76 7.89 4.47
N VAL A 239 12.56 8.48 4.33
CA VAL A 239 12.42 9.93 4.07
C VAL A 239 13.00 10.76 5.22
N LEU A 240 12.69 10.43 6.47
CA LEU A 240 13.20 11.16 7.64
C LEU A 240 14.72 11.07 7.74
N ASP A 241 15.29 9.90 7.43
CA ASP A 241 16.76 9.68 7.44
C ASP A 241 17.45 10.45 6.31
N GLY A 242 16.76 10.62 5.17
CA GLY A 242 17.25 11.39 4.01
C GLY A 242 17.04 12.91 4.10
N LEU A 243 16.37 13.43 5.14
CA LEU A 243 16.14 14.88 5.25
C LEU A 243 17.47 15.66 5.38
N PRO A 244 17.67 16.72 4.58
CA PRO A 244 18.87 17.55 4.68
C PRO A 244 19.05 18.17 6.08
N LYS A 245 20.28 18.41 6.49
CA LYS A 245 20.57 19.15 7.74
C LYS A 245 19.88 20.51 7.69
N GLY A 246 19.12 20.84 8.75
CA GLY A 246 18.38 22.08 8.83
C GLY A 246 17.07 22.11 8.03
N PHE A 247 16.60 20.98 7.52
CA PHE A 247 15.28 20.88 6.91
C PHE A 247 14.20 21.41 7.88
N ARG A 248 13.33 22.28 7.37
CA ARG A 248 12.21 22.81 8.16
C ARG A 248 10.97 21.99 7.84
N ALA A 249 10.27 21.53 8.87
CA ALA A 249 9.00 20.84 8.71
C ALA A 249 8.05 21.66 7.81
N LEU A 250 7.26 20.95 7.02
CA LEU A 250 6.29 21.52 6.09
C LEU A 250 4.94 21.65 6.81
N PRO A 251 4.54 22.86 7.26
CA PRO A 251 3.38 23.04 8.13
C PRO A 251 2.05 22.69 7.44
N ASP A 252 2.00 22.87 6.10
CA ASP A 252 0.81 22.62 5.30
C ASP A 252 0.74 21.21 4.74
N LEU A 253 1.77 20.37 5.03
CA LEU A 253 1.79 18.99 4.58
C LEU A 253 0.97 18.10 5.52
N THR A 254 0.03 17.37 4.95
CA THR A 254 -0.67 16.26 5.60
C THR A 254 -0.05 14.93 5.14
N LEU A 255 0.34 14.10 6.09
CA LEU A 255 0.90 12.77 5.84
C LEU A 255 -0.14 11.69 6.15
N GLY A 256 -0.51 10.89 5.16
CA GLY A 256 -1.24 9.63 5.35
C GLY A 256 -0.26 8.46 5.47
N VAL A 257 -0.22 7.78 6.61
CA VAL A 257 0.63 6.61 6.82
C VAL A 257 -0.22 5.36 6.89
N ALA A 258 0.07 4.40 6.01
CA ALA A 258 -0.70 3.17 5.85
C ALA A 258 0.19 1.94 5.63
N GLY A 259 -0.39 0.74 5.77
CA GLY A 259 0.21 -0.53 5.37
C GLY A 259 0.78 -1.38 6.50
N SER A 260 1.22 -0.77 7.60
CA SER A 260 1.62 -1.48 8.82
C SER A 260 1.50 -0.56 10.05
N HIS A 261 1.69 -1.13 11.23
CA HIS A 261 1.75 -0.34 12.48
C HIS A 261 2.83 0.74 12.40
N THR A 262 2.51 1.93 12.88
CA THR A 262 3.43 3.08 12.92
C THR A 262 3.80 3.38 14.37
N PRO A 263 5.03 3.04 14.81
CA PRO A 263 5.45 3.23 16.19
C PRO A 263 5.39 4.70 16.64
N ARG A 264 5.09 4.92 17.92
CA ARG A 264 5.01 6.25 18.55
C ARG A 264 6.24 7.11 18.25
N ALA A 265 7.43 6.57 18.43
CA ALA A 265 8.68 7.30 18.20
C ALA A 265 8.77 7.85 16.75
N LEU A 266 8.32 7.04 15.76
CA LEU A 266 8.28 7.47 14.36
C LEU A 266 7.24 8.57 14.13
N ARG A 267 6.07 8.48 14.76
CA ARG A 267 5.01 9.51 14.68
C ARG A 267 5.50 10.83 15.27
N ASP A 268 6.13 10.81 16.45
CA ASP A 268 6.63 12.00 17.15
C ASP A 268 7.78 12.67 16.39
N GLU A 269 8.70 11.86 15.86
CA GLU A 269 9.78 12.35 15.00
C GLU A 269 9.24 12.99 13.72
N THR A 270 8.24 12.36 13.11
CA THR A 270 7.57 12.88 11.90
C THR A 270 6.97 14.25 12.15
N ARG A 271 6.19 14.40 13.23
CA ARG A 271 5.59 15.70 13.58
C ARG A 271 6.64 16.78 13.82
N LYS A 272 7.75 16.42 14.44
CA LYS A 272 8.83 17.37 14.76
C LYS A 272 9.65 17.76 13.53
N ARG A 273 9.95 16.80 12.63
CA ARG A 273 10.96 16.99 11.57
C ARG A 273 10.38 17.18 10.19
N LEU A 274 9.21 16.61 9.88
CA LEU A 274 8.68 16.59 8.51
C LEU A 274 7.35 17.32 8.37
N ALA A 275 6.32 16.91 9.12
CA ALA A 275 4.98 17.49 9.00
C ALA A 275 4.20 17.33 10.31
N PRO A 276 3.51 18.38 10.80
CA PRO A 276 2.71 18.31 12.01
C PRO A 276 1.41 17.50 11.84
N ASN A 277 0.88 17.47 10.61
CA ASN A 277 -0.42 16.85 10.32
C ASN A 277 -0.20 15.40 9.88
N LEU A 278 -0.43 14.45 10.79
CA LEU A 278 -0.29 13.02 10.54
C LEU A 278 -1.65 12.34 10.61
N LEU A 279 -1.98 11.55 9.60
CA LEU A 279 -3.14 10.69 9.52
C LEU A 279 -2.69 9.23 9.58
N ILE A 280 -3.28 8.47 10.47
CA ILE A 280 -3.16 7.01 10.49
C ILE A 280 -4.28 6.46 9.64
N VAL A 281 -3.90 5.68 8.63
CA VAL A 281 -4.83 5.15 7.62
C VAL A 281 -4.87 3.64 7.73
N TYR A 282 -6.03 3.11 8.09
CA TYR A 282 -6.30 1.69 8.08
C TYR A 282 -6.98 1.30 6.78
N MET A 283 -6.31 0.44 6.02
CA MET A 283 -6.77 0.02 4.70
C MET A 283 -6.28 -1.39 4.34
N ALA A 284 -7.00 -2.04 3.45
CA ALA A 284 -6.56 -3.26 2.78
C ALA A 284 -6.71 -3.11 1.27
N THR A 285 -5.87 -3.80 0.50
CA THR A 285 -5.98 -3.76 -0.96
C THR A 285 -7.33 -4.25 -1.45
N GLU A 286 -7.90 -5.24 -0.77
CA GLU A 286 -9.21 -5.84 -1.05
C GLU A 286 -10.38 -4.92 -0.70
N ALA A 287 -10.23 -4.04 0.30
CA ALA A 287 -11.33 -3.27 0.89
C ALA A 287 -11.24 -1.75 0.65
N GLY A 288 -10.09 -1.24 0.20
CA GLY A 288 -9.87 0.21 0.13
C GLY A 288 -9.69 0.84 1.52
N LEU A 289 -10.18 2.06 1.70
CA LEU A 289 -10.07 2.81 2.95
C LEU A 289 -11.13 2.33 3.96
N MET A 290 -10.68 1.71 5.05
CA MET A 290 -11.54 1.16 6.09
C MET A 290 -11.76 2.13 7.26
N ALA A 291 -10.70 2.80 7.72
CA ALA A 291 -10.78 3.83 8.76
C ALA A 291 -9.63 4.82 8.62
N VAL A 292 -9.81 6.02 9.16
CA VAL A 292 -8.77 7.05 9.23
C VAL A 292 -8.88 7.87 10.50
N SER A 293 -7.74 8.21 11.09
CA SER A 293 -7.65 9.06 12.28
C SER A 293 -6.56 10.11 12.14
N PRO A 294 -6.83 11.38 12.51
CA PRO A 294 -5.75 12.26 12.89
C PRO A 294 -4.98 11.64 14.04
N ASP A 295 -3.65 11.61 13.93
CA ASP A 295 -2.83 11.11 15.01
C ASP A 295 -2.76 12.12 16.17
N THR A 296 -3.48 11.83 17.26
CA THR A 296 -3.53 12.69 18.47
C THR A 296 -2.33 12.46 19.39
N GLY A 297 -1.55 11.41 19.13
CA GLY A 297 -0.44 11.05 20.00
C GLY A 297 -0.86 10.39 21.33
N GLN A 298 -2.09 9.97 21.52
CA GLN A 298 -2.57 9.38 22.78
C GLN A 298 -2.58 7.85 22.76
N ASP A 299 -2.92 7.26 21.59
CA ASP A 299 -3.13 5.82 21.46
C ASP A 299 -2.60 5.32 20.12
N ASP A 300 -1.65 4.39 20.14
CA ASP A 300 -0.99 3.88 18.96
C ASP A 300 -1.83 2.84 18.19
N ALA A 301 -2.80 2.22 18.85
CA ALA A 301 -3.72 1.27 18.25
C ALA A 301 -4.96 1.95 17.63
N ASP A 302 -5.26 3.20 17.99
CA ASP A 302 -6.41 3.94 17.46
C ASP A 302 -6.20 4.28 15.98
N VAL A 303 -7.07 3.74 15.13
CA VAL A 303 -7.11 4.02 13.69
C VAL A 303 -8.34 4.85 13.29
N GLY A 304 -9.12 5.31 14.27
CA GLY A 304 -10.20 6.28 14.08
C GLY A 304 -11.58 5.68 13.86
N LEU A 305 -12.41 6.46 13.21
CA LEU A 305 -13.76 6.03 12.86
C LEU A 305 -13.74 5.23 11.55
N PRO A 306 -14.53 4.14 11.48
CA PRO A 306 -14.78 3.47 10.20
C PRO A 306 -15.28 4.46 9.14
N SER A 307 -14.88 4.24 7.90
CA SER A 307 -15.34 5.04 6.76
C SER A 307 -16.87 4.96 6.66
N PRO A 308 -17.58 6.05 6.29
CA PRO A 308 -19.04 6.10 6.31
C PRO A 308 -19.74 5.07 5.41
N TRP A 309 -19.06 4.53 4.42
CA TRP A 309 -19.56 3.51 3.48
C TRP A 309 -19.16 2.08 3.87
N VAL A 310 -18.48 1.92 5.02
CA VAL A 310 -18.05 0.62 5.54
C VAL A 310 -18.89 0.28 6.76
N GLU A 311 -19.59 -0.85 6.71
CA GLU A 311 -20.12 -1.50 7.89
C GLU A 311 -19.02 -2.37 8.49
N LEU A 312 -18.63 -2.11 9.73
CA LEU A 312 -17.55 -2.79 10.43
C LEU A 312 -18.03 -3.33 11.77
N GLU A 313 -17.65 -4.56 12.06
CA GLU A 313 -17.97 -5.25 13.31
C GLU A 313 -16.73 -5.91 13.90
N ILE A 314 -16.75 -6.05 15.22
CA ILE A 314 -15.84 -6.89 15.97
C ILE A 314 -16.61 -8.12 16.45
N VAL A 315 -16.08 -9.31 16.16
CA VAL A 315 -16.79 -10.57 16.44
C VAL A 315 -15.89 -11.57 17.15
N ASP A 316 -16.52 -12.46 17.89
CA ASP A 316 -15.88 -13.61 18.53
C ASP A 316 -15.68 -14.79 17.54
N ASP A 317 -15.19 -15.93 18.05
CA ASP A 317 -14.95 -17.14 17.25
C ASP A 317 -16.25 -17.79 16.72
N ALA A 318 -17.41 -17.47 17.32
CA ALA A 318 -18.72 -17.88 16.84
C ALA A 318 -19.30 -16.96 15.75
N GLY A 319 -18.64 -15.82 15.51
CA GLY A 319 -19.10 -14.78 14.57
C GLY A 319 -20.14 -13.84 15.16
N GLU A 320 -20.33 -13.87 16.48
CA GLU A 320 -21.26 -12.99 17.19
C GLU A 320 -20.56 -11.67 17.59
N ARG A 321 -21.30 -10.54 17.52
CA ARG A 321 -20.75 -9.24 17.92
C ARG A 321 -20.35 -9.23 19.39
N VAL A 322 -19.15 -8.73 19.65
CA VAL A 322 -18.67 -8.54 21.04
C VAL A 322 -19.13 -7.20 21.61
N ALA A 323 -19.08 -7.06 22.94
CA ALA A 323 -19.39 -5.80 23.62
C ALA A 323 -18.38 -4.69 23.25
N PRO A 324 -18.77 -3.40 23.29
CA PRO A 324 -17.84 -2.29 23.10
C PRO A 324 -16.60 -2.41 23.99
N GLY A 325 -15.43 -2.21 23.40
CA GLY A 325 -14.12 -2.35 24.05
C GLY A 325 -13.59 -3.77 24.16
N ALA A 326 -14.40 -4.81 23.90
CA ALA A 326 -13.93 -6.17 23.86
C ALA A 326 -13.16 -6.46 22.56
N LEU A 327 -12.13 -7.32 22.68
CA LEU A 327 -11.32 -7.75 21.55
C LEU A 327 -12.02 -8.86 20.76
N GLY A 328 -11.84 -8.83 19.45
CA GLY A 328 -12.33 -9.86 18.54
C GLY A 328 -11.78 -9.70 17.14
N ALA A 329 -12.23 -10.56 16.24
CA ALA A 329 -11.87 -10.48 14.83
C ALA A 329 -12.60 -9.30 14.15
N VAL A 330 -11.87 -8.53 13.37
CA VAL A 330 -12.44 -7.46 12.54
C VAL A 330 -13.10 -8.09 11.33
N ARG A 331 -14.36 -7.72 11.04
CA ARG A 331 -15.02 -7.99 9.76
C ARG A 331 -15.69 -6.75 9.21
N LEU A 332 -15.78 -6.66 7.90
CA LEU A 332 -16.36 -5.50 7.26
C LEU A 332 -17.05 -5.86 5.94
N ARG A 333 -18.00 -5.02 5.52
CA ARG A 333 -18.64 -5.07 4.22
C ARG A 333 -18.93 -3.66 3.71
N GLY A 334 -19.01 -3.51 2.40
CA GLY A 334 -19.25 -2.22 1.78
C GLY A 334 -19.00 -2.26 0.28
N PRO A 335 -19.36 -1.20 -0.44
CA PRO A 335 -19.30 -1.15 -1.91
C PRO A 335 -17.88 -1.08 -2.48
N ASP A 336 -16.88 -0.82 -1.63
CA ASP A 336 -15.45 -0.72 -2.01
C ASP A 336 -14.72 -2.06 -1.94
N ILE A 337 -15.38 -3.09 -1.38
CA ILE A 337 -14.77 -4.40 -1.13
C ILE A 337 -14.88 -5.26 -2.39
N THR A 338 -13.81 -5.93 -2.75
CA THR A 338 -13.79 -6.86 -3.87
C THR A 338 -14.62 -8.11 -3.55
N ALA A 339 -15.11 -8.79 -4.59
CA ALA A 339 -15.95 -9.98 -4.42
C ALA A 339 -15.19 -11.21 -3.89
N GLY A 340 -13.85 -11.19 -3.95
CA GLY A 340 -13.00 -12.30 -3.51
C GLY A 340 -11.72 -12.44 -4.34
N TYR A 341 -10.97 -13.48 -4.05
CA TYR A 341 -9.76 -13.85 -4.79
C TYR A 341 -10.09 -14.69 -6.01
N ILE A 342 -9.36 -14.48 -7.10
CA ILE A 342 -9.51 -15.21 -8.36
C ILE A 342 -8.72 -16.52 -8.24
N ASP A 343 -9.36 -17.64 -8.58
CA ASP A 343 -8.78 -18.99 -8.57
C ASP A 343 -8.21 -19.45 -7.23
N ASP A 344 -8.72 -18.91 -6.10
CA ASP A 344 -8.26 -19.27 -4.76
C ASP A 344 -9.47 -19.51 -3.82
N PRO A 345 -10.15 -20.67 -3.94
CA PRO A 345 -11.34 -20.96 -3.14
C PRO A 345 -11.00 -21.12 -1.64
N GLU A 346 -9.79 -21.56 -1.28
CA GLU A 346 -9.36 -21.69 0.10
C GLU A 346 -9.22 -20.30 0.76
N ALA A 347 -8.54 -19.36 0.10
CA ALA A 347 -8.46 -18.00 0.59
C ALA A 347 -9.85 -17.34 0.65
N ASN A 348 -10.72 -17.60 -0.32
CA ASN A 348 -12.08 -17.08 -0.28
C ASN A 348 -12.86 -17.62 0.93
N ALA A 349 -12.80 -18.90 1.20
CA ALA A 349 -13.43 -19.50 2.38
C ALA A 349 -12.88 -18.94 3.70
N ARG A 350 -11.61 -18.51 3.72
CA ARG A 350 -10.97 -17.94 4.90
C ARG A 350 -11.31 -16.47 5.10
N PHE A 351 -11.27 -15.66 4.03
CA PHE A 351 -11.31 -14.19 4.13
C PHE A 351 -12.65 -13.58 3.68
N PHE A 352 -13.47 -14.31 2.92
CA PHE A 352 -14.78 -13.84 2.47
C PHE A 352 -15.86 -14.85 2.87
N ARG A 353 -16.61 -14.53 3.94
CA ARG A 353 -17.61 -15.45 4.53
C ARG A 353 -18.91 -14.70 4.79
N ASP A 354 -20.03 -15.29 4.40
CA ASP A 354 -21.37 -14.79 4.70
C ASP A 354 -21.59 -13.31 4.32
N GLY A 355 -20.98 -12.88 3.20
CA GLY A 355 -21.05 -11.50 2.71
C GLY A 355 -20.14 -10.51 3.47
N TRP A 356 -19.23 -11.01 4.33
CA TRP A 356 -18.25 -10.23 5.05
C TRP A 356 -16.83 -10.52 4.58
N PHE A 357 -16.02 -9.47 4.54
CA PHE A 357 -14.57 -9.58 4.40
C PHE A 357 -13.91 -9.55 5.78
N TYR A 358 -13.05 -10.50 6.03
CA TYR A 358 -12.23 -10.65 7.24
C TYR A 358 -10.77 -10.35 6.89
N PRO A 359 -10.24 -9.15 7.16
CA PRO A 359 -8.84 -8.81 6.81
C PRO A 359 -7.82 -9.65 7.58
N GLY A 360 -8.24 -10.37 8.62
CA GLY A 360 -7.38 -11.13 9.51
C GLY A 360 -6.78 -10.28 10.63
N ASP A 361 -7.40 -9.15 10.93
CA ASP A 361 -6.99 -8.27 12.03
C ASP A 361 -7.82 -8.54 13.29
N VAL A 362 -7.20 -8.29 14.45
CA VAL A 362 -7.82 -8.28 15.77
C VAL A 362 -7.95 -6.84 16.24
N GLY A 363 -9.10 -6.47 16.76
CA GLY A 363 -9.33 -5.12 17.22
C GLY A 363 -10.50 -5.01 18.18
N SER A 364 -10.85 -3.78 18.50
CA SER A 364 -12.03 -3.44 19.32
C SER A 364 -12.69 -2.16 18.79
N LEU A 365 -13.99 -2.01 19.05
CA LEU A 365 -14.71 -0.75 18.84
C LEU A 365 -15.03 -0.14 20.21
N SER A 366 -14.70 1.14 20.41
CA SER A 366 -15.13 1.86 21.61
C SER A 366 -16.65 2.10 21.59
N ALA A 367 -17.20 2.57 22.71
CA ALA A 367 -18.61 2.96 22.80
C ALA A 367 -18.99 4.09 21.82
N GLU A 368 -18.02 4.94 21.46
CA GLU A 368 -18.15 6.02 20.50
C GLU A 368 -17.93 5.56 19.04
N GLY A 369 -17.70 4.25 18.85
CA GLY A 369 -17.49 3.65 17.53
C GLY A 369 -16.07 3.82 16.94
N ARG A 370 -15.08 4.22 17.77
CA ARG A 370 -13.67 4.30 17.31
C ARG A 370 -13.04 2.91 17.25
N LEU A 371 -12.38 2.64 16.13
CA LEU A 371 -11.69 1.38 15.88
C LEU A 371 -10.26 1.42 16.42
N ARG A 372 -9.91 0.39 17.16
CA ARG A 372 -8.53 0.07 17.56
C ARG A 372 -8.10 -1.21 16.87
N ILE A 373 -6.91 -1.24 16.30
CA ILE A 373 -6.29 -2.43 15.72
C ILE A 373 -5.15 -2.87 16.64
N GLU A 374 -5.32 -4.04 17.23
CA GLU A 374 -4.35 -4.61 18.17
C GLU A 374 -3.34 -5.53 17.47
N GLY A 375 -3.55 -5.89 16.21
CA GLY A 375 -2.63 -6.66 15.39
C GLY A 375 -3.31 -7.64 14.45
N ARG A 376 -2.54 -8.63 14.00
CA ARG A 376 -2.99 -9.67 13.07
C ARG A 376 -3.35 -10.94 13.80
N LEU A 377 -4.45 -11.58 13.37
CA LEU A 377 -4.89 -12.86 13.93
C LEU A 377 -3.86 -13.98 13.69
N ASP A 378 -3.20 -13.95 12.52
CA ASP A 378 -2.17 -14.91 12.12
C ASP A 378 -0.77 -14.59 12.67
N GLU A 379 -0.60 -13.43 13.31
CA GLU A 379 0.65 -13.04 14.00
C GLU A 379 0.58 -13.21 15.52
N VAL A 380 -0.58 -13.58 16.07
CA VAL A 380 -0.69 -13.84 17.51
C VAL A 380 0.24 -14.97 17.89
N MET A 381 1.18 -14.69 18.78
CA MET A 381 2.09 -15.69 19.33
C MET A 381 1.54 -16.21 20.66
N ASN A 382 1.58 -17.52 20.84
CA ASN A 382 1.10 -18.18 22.04
C ASN A 382 2.28 -18.80 22.80
N PHE A 383 2.57 -18.26 23.96
CA PHE A 383 3.63 -18.75 24.85
C PHE A 383 3.00 -19.34 26.12
N GLY A 384 2.89 -20.66 26.16
CA GLY A 384 2.36 -21.35 27.35
C GLY A 384 0.90 -21.01 27.69
N GLY A 385 0.05 -20.66 26.70
CA GLY A 385 -1.35 -20.26 26.87
C GLY A 385 -1.57 -18.75 26.94
N ALA A 386 -0.52 -17.95 27.14
CA ALA A 386 -0.61 -16.50 27.05
C ALA A 386 -0.42 -16.03 25.60
N LYS A 387 -1.35 -15.20 25.10
CA LYS A 387 -1.34 -14.67 23.72
C LYS A 387 -0.71 -13.29 23.69
N PHE A 388 0.28 -13.12 22.83
CA PHE A 388 1.00 -11.84 22.64
C PHE A 388 0.96 -11.39 21.20
N MET A 389 0.83 -10.09 21.00
CA MET A 389 0.99 -9.44 19.70
C MET A 389 2.46 -9.04 19.53
N PRO A 390 3.15 -9.50 18.48
CA PRO A 390 4.58 -9.21 18.27
C PRO A 390 4.92 -7.74 18.33
N HIS A 391 4.10 -6.89 17.70
CA HIS A 391 4.37 -5.45 17.63
C HIS A 391 4.40 -4.76 19.01
N VAL A 392 3.69 -5.30 20.02
CA VAL A 392 3.72 -4.75 21.40
C VAL A 392 5.10 -4.94 22.01
N ILE A 393 5.68 -6.12 21.81
CA ILE A 393 7.02 -6.46 22.30
C ILE A 393 8.08 -5.73 21.48
N GLU A 394 7.92 -5.71 20.14
CA GLU A 394 8.78 -4.98 19.22
C GLU A 394 8.80 -3.48 19.56
N ALA A 395 7.64 -2.87 19.85
CA ALA A 395 7.55 -1.46 20.21
C ALA A 395 8.25 -1.14 21.54
N ALA A 396 8.15 -2.02 22.55
CA ALA A 396 8.84 -1.85 23.82
C ALA A 396 10.36 -1.82 23.63
N VAL A 397 10.89 -2.72 22.78
CA VAL A 397 12.33 -2.78 22.47
C VAL A 397 12.76 -1.61 21.58
N LEU A 398 11.96 -1.20 20.60
CA LEU A 398 12.23 -0.04 19.74
C LEU A 398 12.26 1.29 20.52
N ALA A 399 11.63 1.35 21.69
CA ALA A 399 11.69 2.52 22.56
C ALA A 399 13.04 2.67 23.31
N CYS A 400 13.86 1.63 23.36
CA CYS A 400 15.18 1.67 24.00
C CYS A 400 16.16 2.53 23.18
N PRO A 401 16.91 3.46 23.82
CA PRO A 401 17.94 4.23 23.15
C PRO A 401 18.97 3.30 22.47
N GLY A 402 19.34 3.60 21.23
CA GLY A 402 20.31 2.80 20.48
C GLY A 402 19.72 1.59 19.73
N VAL A 403 18.43 1.30 19.86
CA VAL A 403 17.75 0.32 19.00
C VAL A 403 17.32 1.01 17.70
N ARG A 404 17.75 0.45 16.58
CA ARG A 404 17.42 0.93 15.21
C ARG A 404 16.24 0.21 14.61
N ASP A 405 16.15 -1.11 14.83
CA ASP A 405 15.06 -1.96 14.37
C ASP A 405 14.93 -3.20 15.26
N ALA A 406 13.73 -3.79 15.30
CA ALA A 406 13.46 -5.00 16.07
C ALA A 406 12.41 -5.86 15.37
N GLY A 407 12.51 -7.18 15.53
CA GLY A 407 11.54 -8.14 15.01
C GLY A 407 11.42 -9.36 15.91
N LEU A 408 10.20 -9.60 16.44
CA LEU A 408 9.91 -10.77 17.27
C LEU A 408 9.62 -11.99 16.38
N PHE A 409 10.11 -13.14 16.77
CA PHE A 409 9.85 -14.43 16.12
C PHE A 409 9.90 -15.55 17.14
N THR A 410 9.59 -16.78 16.72
CA THR A 410 9.64 -17.96 17.60
C THR A 410 10.69 -18.94 17.10
N LEU A 411 11.34 -19.62 18.02
CA LEU A 411 12.09 -20.85 17.71
C LEU A 411 11.73 -21.90 18.76
N PRO A 412 11.60 -23.18 18.36
CA PRO A 412 11.36 -24.24 19.33
C PRO A 412 12.57 -24.47 20.22
N ASP A 413 12.33 -24.70 21.51
CA ASP A 413 13.33 -25.17 22.45
C ASP A 413 13.66 -26.66 22.25
N ALA A 414 14.54 -27.19 23.08
CA ALA A 414 14.93 -28.59 23.04
C ALA A 414 13.76 -29.60 23.29
N SER A 415 12.66 -29.12 23.88
CA SER A 415 11.43 -29.88 24.14
C SER A 415 10.37 -29.69 23.06
N GLY A 416 10.63 -28.85 22.04
CA GLY A 416 9.72 -28.54 20.94
C GLY A 416 8.68 -27.45 21.25
N PHE A 417 8.80 -26.72 22.38
CA PHE A 417 7.94 -25.59 22.67
C PHE A 417 8.48 -24.32 22.03
N ASP A 418 7.59 -23.56 21.42
CA ASP A 418 7.92 -22.25 20.83
C ASP A 418 8.32 -21.26 21.91
N MET A 419 9.57 -20.79 21.84
CA MET A 419 10.13 -19.74 22.71
C MET A 419 10.21 -18.41 21.97
N PRO A 420 9.98 -17.27 22.66
CA PRO A 420 10.12 -15.97 22.04
C PRO A 420 11.57 -15.59 21.82
N TRP A 421 11.84 -15.14 20.61
CA TRP A 421 13.13 -14.58 20.19
C TRP A 421 12.91 -13.20 19.60
N ILE A 422 13.80 -12.25 19.91
CA ILE A 422 13.79 -10.94 19.31
C ILE A 422 15.12 -10.65 18.62
N ALA A 423 15.04 -10.36 17.31
CA ALA A 423 16.17 -9.85 16.58
C ALA A 423 16.23 -8.34 16.73
N VAL A 424 17.41 -7.81 17.00
CA VAL A 424 17.61 -6.37 17.26
C VAL A 424 18.76 -5.85 16.40
N VAL A 425 18.51 -4.76 15.70
CA VAL A 425 19.51 -3.93 15.05
C VAL A 425 19.87 -2.80 15.99
N ARG A 426 21.15 -2.67 16.34
CA ARG A 426 21.61 -1.70 17.33
C ARG A 426 22.64 -0.72 16.77
N ASP A 427 22.80 0.41 17.41
CA ASP A 427 23.97 1.27 17.27
C ASP A 427 24.87 1.22 18.52
N GLU A 428 25.94 1.99 18.49
CA GLU A 428 26.96 2.00 19.55
C GLU A 428 26.47 2.58 20.90
N THR A 429 25.29 3.19 20.93
CA THR A 429 24.74 3.86 22.12
C THR A 429 23.86 2.94 22.97
N LEU A 430 23.55 1.73 22.48
CA LEU A 430 22.66 0.81 23.17
C LEU A 430 23.25 0.29 24.47
N VAL A 431 22.43 0.30 25.52
CA VAL A 431 22.70 -0.38 26.78
C VAL A 431 21.85 -1.65 26.85
N GLU A 432 22.48 -2.83 26.87
CA GLU A 432 21.74 -4.12 26.82
C GLU A 432 20.74 -4.29 27.98
N LYS A 433 21.02 -3.68 29.14
CA LYS A 433 20.11 -3.69 30.28
C LYS A 433 18.76 -3.05 29.96
N ASP A 434 18.73 -2.03 29.11
CA ASP A 434 17.48 -1.35 28.75
C ASP A 434 16.54 -2.29 27.97
N ILE A 435 17.11 -3.16 27.13
CA ILE A 435 16.32 -4.21 26.44
C ILE A 435 15.79 -5.25 27.44
N ALA A 436 16.63 -5.70 28.40
CA ALA A 436 16.18 -6.65 29.39
C ALA A 436 15.00 -6.08 30.22
N GLU A 437 15.07 -4.80 30.61
CA GLU A 437 13.98 -4.11 31.29
C GLU A 437 12.71 -3.96 30.41
N ALA A 438 12.87 -3.63 29.14
CA ALA A 438 11.76 -3.48 28.18
C ALA A 438 11.03 -4.82 27.93
N LEU A 439 11.73 -5.94 28.06
CA LEU A 439 11.17 -7.29 27.90
C LEU A 439 10.51 -7.85 29.16
N MET A 440 10.54 -7.13 30.30
CA MET A 440 9.80 -7.51 31.52
C MET A 440 8.30 -7.27 31.38
N ILE A 441 7.68 -7.93 30.42
CA ILE A 441 6.24 -7.83 30.17
C ILE A 441 5.52 -8.93 30.95
N PRO A 442 4.49 -8.60 31.75
CA PRO A 442 3.77 -9.60 32.56
C PRO A 442 3.23 -10.76 31.71
N GLY A 443 3.58 -11.99 32.10
CA GLY A 443 3.16 -13.20 31.42
C GLY A 443 3.98 -13.59 30.20
N LEU A 444 4.92 -12.78 29.75
CA LEU A 444 5.87 -13.12 28.70
C LEU A 444 6.98 -14.01 29.29
N PRO A 445 7.27 -15.17 28.70
CA PRO A 445 8.43 -15.98 29.12
C PRO A 445 9.73 -15.26 28.77
N PRO A 446 10.88 -15.69 29.31
CA PRO A 446 12.18 -15.14 28.94
C PRO A 446 12.39 -15.07 27.44
N VAL A 447 12.74 -13.89 26.93
CA VAL A 447 12.95 -13.65 25.49
C VAL A 447 14.43 -13.75 25.18
N HIS A 448 14.75 -14.55 24.17
CA HIS A 448 16.12 -14.64 23.64
C HIS A 448 16.40 -13.46 22.71
N VAL A 449 17.52 -12.76 22.90
CA VAL A 449 17.92 -11.64 22.04
C VAL A 449 19.00 -12.09 21.07
N VAL A 450 18.82 -11.78 19.79
CA VAL A 450 19.84 -11.99 18.75
C VAL A 450 20.16 -10.67 18.04
N TRP A 451 21.44 -10.40 17.86
CA TRP A 451 21.93 -9.21 17.18
C TRP A 451 22.09 -9.49 15.70
N ILE A 452 21.51 -8.65 14.86
CA ILE A 452 21.60 -8.78 13.39
C ILE A 452 21.82 -7.40 12.76
N ASP A 453 22.33 -7.40 11.52
CA ASP A 453 22.63 -6.16 10.80
C ASP A 453 21.35 -5.50 10.23
N ALA A 454 20.35 -6.29 9.87
CA ALA A 454 19.09 -5.80 9.34
C ALA A 454 17.93 -6.77 9.60
N ILE A 455 16.73 -6.24 9.91
CA ILE A 455 15.50 -7.04 10.00
C ILE A 455 14.97 -7.29 8.57
N PRO A 456 14.78 -8.54 8.16
CA PRO A 456 14.14 -8.86 6.89
C PRO A 456 12.71 -8.32 6.85
N ARG A 457 12.40 -7.46 5.85
CA ARG A 457 11.08 -6.86 5.69
C ARG A 457 10.58 -6.98 4.25
N SER A 458 9.26 -7.07 4.10
CA SER A 458 8.62 -6.96 2.79
C SER A 458 8.74 -5.54 2.24
N GLY A 459 8.41 -5.34 0.96
CA GLY A 459 8.38 -4.00 0.34
C GLY A 459 7.43 -2.99 1.02
N LEU A 460 6.47 -3.48 1.83
CA LEU A 460 5.57 -2.65 2.66
C LEU A 460 6.04 -2.56 4.12
N GLY A 461 7.23 -3.04 4.45
CA GLY A 461 7.83 -2.94 5.77
C GLY A 461 7.40 -3.99 6.79
N LYS A 462 6.64 -5.01 6.41
CA LYS A 462 6.26 -6.12 7.31
C LYS A 462 7.46 -7.02 7.60
N VAL A 463 7.67 -7.38 8.87
CA VAL A 463 8.70 -8.32 9.29
C VAL A 463 8.47 -9.68 8.64
N GLN A 464 9.49 -10.21 7.97
CA GLN A 464 9.48 -11.55 7.38
C GLN A 464 10.05 -12.55 8.40
N ARG A 465 9.16 -13.06 9.26
CA ARG A 465 9.55 -13.87 10.43
C ARG A 465 10.24 -15.18 10.07
N ASP A 466 9.83 -15.79 8.95
CA ASP A 466 10.48 -17.03 8.46
C ASP A 466 11.96 -16.77 8.10
N GLN A 467 12.25 -15.60 7.50
CA GLN A 467 13.63 -15.23 7.20
C GLN A 467 14.41 -14.87 8.46
N LEU A 468 13.77 -14.25 9.46
CA LEU A 468 14.39 -14.04 10.77
C LEU A 468 14.75 -15.34 11.46
N GLN A 469 13.85 -16.34 11.43
CA GLN A 469 14.12 -17.66 11.98
C GLN A 469 15.33 -18.31 11.29
N ALA A 470 15.42 -18.21 9.95
CA ALA A 470 16.55 -18.73 9.20
C ALA A 470 17.87 -18.01 9.58
N ALA A 471 17.86 -16.70 9.60
CA ALA A 471 19.04 -15.89 9.96
C ALA A 471 19.51 -16.17 11.40
N ALA A 472 18.59 -16.30 12.35
CA ALA A 472 18.94 -16.61 13.74
C ALA A 472 19.57 -17.99 13.92
N ARG A 473 19.15 -18.98 13.12
CA ARG A 473 19.77 -20.32 13.12
C ARG A 473 21.19 -20.31 12.57
N GLU A 474 21.48 -19.45 11.58
CA GLU A 474 22.80 -19.32 10.98
C GLU A 474 23.80 -18.58 11.90
N HIS A 475 23.34 -17.63 12.70
CA HIS A 475 24.18 -16.83 13.59
C HIS A 475 24.50 -17.51 14.93
N GLY A 476 24.02 -18.72 15.15
CA GLY A 476 24.26 -19.50 16.39
C GLY A 476 23.56 -18.87 17.61
N HIS A 477 22.90 -19.67 18.39
CA HIS A 477 22.01 -19.29 19.49
C HIS A 477 22.61 -18.20 20.40
N GLY A 478 21.98 -17.00 20.39
CA GLY A 478 22.26 -15.95 21.36
C GLY A 478 21.94 -16.42 22.78
N SER A 479 22.66 -15.86 23.78
CA SER A 479 22.41 -16.15 25.20
C SER A 479 21.06 -15.60 25.61
N PRO A 480 20.33 -16.28 26.55
CA PRO A 480 19.13 -15.71 27.13
C PRO A 480 19.49 -14.39 27.84
N ALA A 481 18.63 -13.37 27.65
CA ALA A 481 18.72 -12.15 28.45
C ALA A 481 18.40 -12.50 29.90
N GLY A 482 19.42 -12.50 30.77
CA GLY A 482 19.30 -12.82 32.18
C GLY A 482 18.68 -11.72 33.02
#